data_8b4c4ad06f5569746a2e03928a4842e3
#
_entry.id   8b4c4ad06f5569746a2e03928a4842e3
#
_cell.length_a   1.000
_cell.length_b   1.000
_cell.length_c   1.000
_cell.angle_alpha   90.00
_cell.angle_beta   90.00
_cell.angle_gamma   90.00
#
_symmetry.space_group_name_H-M   'P 1'
#
loop_
_entity.id
_entity.type
_entity.pdbx_description
1 polymer ?
#
loop_
_entity_poly.entity_id
_entity_poly.type
_entity_poly.pdbx_seq_one_letter_code
_entity_poly.pdbx_strand_id
1 'polypeptide(L)'
;RSTLFPYTTLFRSRSLLTGEISDELFGYKYTDFAPSADAFQKEAEKRIHELHMYDVLRADRCISVNSLEARVPFGDLDFVHYVMNLDPEIKINKYGKGKYLLRHAFEGMDILPDSILWREKAAFSDAVGHSMVDYLKEYAETKYTDSDLEKLSAKYTHAKPFTKESLLYREIFEKYYPGQAEMIIDFWMPN
;
A
#
# COMPACT_ATOMS: atom_id res chain seq x y z
N ARG A 1 13.24 3.25 19.86
CA ARG A 1 12.14 2.28 19.79
C ARG A 1 10.89 3.01 19.35
N SER A 2 10.36 2.62 18.21
CA SER A 2 9.10 3.14 17.69
C SER A 2 7.98 2.89 18.71
N THR A 3 7.39 3.97 19.19
CA THR A 3 6.34 3.96 20.20
C THR A 3 4.94 3.77 19.62
N LEU A 4 4.81 3.18 18.43
CA LEU A 4 3.51 2.96 17.80
C LEU A 4 2.60 1.95 18.52
N PHE A 5 3.17 1.11 19.40
CA PHE A 5 2.43 0.02 20.06
C PHE A 5 2.26 0.08 21.58
N PRO A 6 2.68 1.12 22.34
CA PRO A 6 2.47 1.10 23.78
C PRO A 6 1.00 1.15 24.16
N TYR A 7 0.15 1.74 23.33
CA TYR A 7 -1.28 1.86 23.61
C TYR A 7 -2.04 0.53 23.48
N THR A 8 -1.74 -0.27 22.45
CA THR A 8 -2.36 -1.59 22.29
C THR A 8 -1.95 -2.54 23.41
N THR A 9 -0.70 -2.46 23.85
CA THR A 9 -0.20 -3.26 24.99
C THR A 9 -0.82 -2.80 26.31
N LEU A 10 -0.93 -1.49 26.53
CA LEU A 10 -1.52 -0.91 27.73
C LEU A 10 -3.03 -1.21 27.85
N PHE A 11 -3.76 -1.15 26.74
CA PHE A 11 -5.20 -1.38 26.71
C PHE A 11 -5.59 -2.82 26.39
N ARG A 12 -4.62 -3.72 26.17
CA ARG A 12 -4.83 -5.11 25.74
C ARG A 12 -5.78 -5.23 24.53
N SER A 13 -5.80 -4.20 23.66
CA SER A 13 -6.55 -4.27 22.42
C SER A 13 -5.91 -5.29 21.49
N ARG A 14 -6.73 -6.18 20.94
CA ARG A 14 -6.30 -7.14 19.91
C ARG A 14 -6.72 -6.71 18.51
N SER A 15 -7.44 -5.63 18.38
CA SER A 15 -7.95 -5.13 17.11
C SER A 15 -7.42 -3.73 16.81
N LEU A 16 -7.09 -3.52 15.56
CA LEU A 16 -6.60 -2.24 15.01
C LEU A 16 -7.50 -1.84 13.84
N LEU A 17 -8.09 -0.65 13.90
CA LEU A 17 -8.79 -0.05 12.76
C LEU A 17 -7.75 0.55 11.81
N THR A 18 -7.83 0.22 10.54
CA THR A 18 -6.92 0.71 9.49
C THR A 18 -7.67 1.44 8.40
N GLY A 19 -6.95 2.30 7.67
CA GLY A 19 -7.45 3.00 6.49
C GLY A 19 -7.17 2.28 5.17
N GLU A 20 -6.77 1.00 5.21
CA GLU A 20 -6.50 0.20 4.03
C GLU A 20 -7.72 0.14 3.10
N ILE A 21 -7.49 -0.08 1.82
CA ILE A 21 -8.51 -0.16 0.76
C ILE A 21 -9.09 1.20 0.33
N SER A 22 -8.97 2.22 1.17
CA SER A 22 -9.49 3.53 0.80
C SER A 22 -8.75 4.20 -0.37
N ASP A 23 -7.50 3.84 -0.61
CA ASP A 23 -6.71 4.35 -1.74
C ASP A 23 -7.18 3.72 -3.06
N GLU A 24 -7.53 2.46 -3.04
CA GLU A 24 -8.03 1.71 -4.19
C GLU A 24 -9.44 2.18 -4.59
N LEU A 25 -10.29 2.49 -3.62
CA LEU A 25 -11.67 2.95 -3.87
C LEU A 25 -11.76 4.41 -4.35
N PHE A 26 -10.96 5.30 -3.77
CA PHE A 26 -11.10 6.75 -3.95
C PHE A 26 -9.91 7.41 -4.67
N GLY A 27 -8.91 6.64 -5.04
CA GLY A 27 -7.72 7.12 -5.72
C GLY A 27 -6.62 7.64 -4.81
N TYR A 28 -5.41 7.37 -5.22
CA TYR A 28 -4.19 7.94 -4.66
C TYR A 28 -2.99 7.64 -5.58
N LYS A 29 -2.03 8.55 -5.62
CA LYS A 29 -0.81 8.43 -6.45
C LYS A 29 -1.19 8.11 -7.91
N TYR A 30 -0.92 6.90 -8.36
CA TYR A 30 -1.04 6.51 -9.77
C TYR A 30 -2.45 6.68 -10.33
N THR A 31 -3.49 6.40 -9.55
CA THR A 31 -4.87 6.59 -9.99
C THR A 31 -5.29 8.05 -10.04
N ASP A 32 -4.64 8.94 -9.27
CA ASP A 32 -4.88 10.38 -9.36
C ASP A 32 -4.46 10.99 -10.72
N PHE A 33 -3.62 10.28 -11.48
CA PHE A 33 -3.17 10.68 -12.81
C PHE A 33 -3.89 9.93 -13.94
N ALA A 34 -4.96 9.21 -13.64
CA ALA A 34 -5.72 8.48 -14.64
C ALA A 34 -6.20 9.44 -15.75
N PRO A 35 -6.01 9.09 -17.03
CA PRO A 35 -6.33 9.98 -18.15
C PRO A 35 -7.83 10.17 -18.37
N SER A 36 -8.66 9.32 -17.80
CA SER A 36 -10.12 9.39 -17.85
C SER A 36 -10.75 8.68 -16.65
N ALA A 37 -12.02 8.96 -16.43
CA ALA A 37 -12.80 8.29 -15.39
C ALA A 37 -12.92 6.78 -15.63
N ASP A 38 -13.05 6.36 -16.88
CA ASP A 38 -13.05 4.92 -17.25
C ASP A 38 -11.71 4.25 -16.93
N ALA A 39 -10.60 4.93 -17.21
CA ALA A 39 -9.27 4.40 -16.87
C ALA A 39 -9.08 4.29 -15.36
N PHE A 40 -9.54 5.31 -14.60
CA PHE A 40 -9.58 5.27 -13.14
C PHE A 40 -10.37 4.07 -12.63
N GLN A 41 -11.59 3.87 -13.16
CA GLN A 41 -12.47 2.78 -12.72
C GLN A 41 -11.84 1.40 -12.95
N LYS A 42 -11.28 1.17 -14.15
CA LYS A 42 -10.62 -0.09 -14.50
C LYS A 42 -9.42 -0.39 -13.60
N GLU A 43 -8.62 0.64 -13.30
CA GLU A 43 -7.48 0.47 -12.40
C GLU A 43 -7.94 0.23 -10.94
N ALA A 44 -9.00 0.91 -10.49
CA ALA A 44 -9.60 0.67 -9.18
C ALA A 44 -10.14 -0.76 -9.05
N GLU A 45 -10.87 -1.26 -10.05
CA GLU A 45 -11.36 -2.65 -10.11
C GLU A 45 -10.22 -3.65 -10.04
N LYS A 46 -9.17 -3.46 -10.86
CA LYS A 46 -7.97 -4.30 -10.84
C LYS A 46 -7.36 -4.34 -9.44
N ARG A 47 -7.14 -3.19 -8.80
CA ARG A 47 -6.53 -3.09 -7.47
C ARG A 47 -7.36 -3.76 -6.39
N ILE A 48 -8.68 -3.61 -6.42
CA ILE A 48 -9.59 -4.30 -5.49
C ILE A 48 -9.48 -5.82 -5.66
N HIS A 49 -9.42 -6.33 -6.87
CA HIS A 49 -9.24 -7.77 -7.12
C HIS A 49 -7.86 -8.29 -6.70
N GLU A 50 -6.83 -7.46 -6.75
CA GLU A 50 -5.44 -7.82 -6.46
C GLU A 50 -5.00 -7.50 -5.03
N LEU A 51 -5.87 -6.98 -4.16
CA LEU A 51 -5.57 -6.58 -2.77
C LEU A 51 -4.80 -7.66 -2.00
N HIS A 52 -5.18 -8.91 -2.16
CA HIS A 52 -4.61 -10.05 -1.45
C HIS A 52 -3.19 -10.40 -1.90
N MET A 53 -2.70 -9.81 -2.99
CA MET A 53 -1.38 -10.06 -3.55
C MET A 53 -0.34 -9.01 -3.12
N TYR A 54 -0.78 -7.82 -2.74
CA TYR A 54 0.10 -6.66 -2.53
C TYR A 54 -0.08 -5.99 -1.16
N ASP A 55 -0.67 -4.81 -1.11
CA ASP A 55 -0.69 -3.97 0.09
C ASP A 55 -1.40 -4.61 1.28
N VAL A 56 -2.55 -5.24 1.04
CA VAL A 56 -3.30 -5.92 2.10
C VAL A 56 -2.57 -7.19 2.56
N LEU A 57 -1.88 -7.90 1.66
CA LEU A 57 -1.04 -9.04 2.05
C LEU A 57 0.05 -8.60 3.02
N ARG A 58 0.76 -7.51 2.71
CA ARG A 58 1.79 -6.95 3.57
C ARG A 58 1.21 -6.54 4.92
N ALA A 59 0.11 -5.79 4.93
CA ALA A 59 -0.56 -5.34 6.13
C ALA A 59 -1.02 -6.52 7.01
N ASP A 60 -1.65 -7.52 6.42
CA ASP A 60 -2.10 -8.74 7.11
C ASP A 60 -0.92 -9.46 7.78
N ARG A 61 0.15 -9.74 7.03
CA ARG A 61 1.32 -10.44 7.58
C ARG A 61 1.99 -9.68 8.72
N CYS A 62 2.16 -8.36 8.56
CA CYS A 62 2.79 -7.53 9.59
C CYS A 62 1.92 -7.40 10.86
N ILE A 63 0.60 -7.40 10.73
CA ILE A 63 -0.32 -7.30 11.86
C ILE A 63 -0.48 -8.65 12.54
N SER A 64 -0.70 -9.72 11.78
CA SER A 64 -0.95 -11.07 12.30
C SER A 64 0.24 -11.63 13.07
N VAL A 65 1.48 -11.39 12.62
CA VAL A 65 2.68 -11.84 13.35
C VAL A 65 2.80 -11.23 14.76
N ASN A 66 2.13 -10.10 14.99
CA ASN A 66 2.06 -9.45 16.30
C ASN A 66 0.79 -9.82 17.10
N SER A 67 0.07 -10.86 16.68
CA SER A 67 -1.19 -11.31 17.31
C SER A 67 -2.25 -10.22 17.40
N LEU A 68 -2.28 -9.34 16.41
CA LEU A 68 -3.28 -8.29 16.24
C LEU A 68 -4.21 -8.63 15.07
N GLU A 69 -5.43 -8.12 15.13
CA GLU A 69 -6.43 -8.25 14.09
C GLU A 69 -6.69 -6.89 13.44
N ALA A 70 -6.52 -6.80 12.13
CA ALA A 70 -6.90 -5.61 11.37
C ALA A 70 -8.40 -5.58 11.13
N ARG A 71 -9.01 -4.45 11.40
CA ARG A 71 -10.36 -4.10 10.98
C ARG A 71 -10.27 -3.07 9.87
N VAL A 72 -10.84 -3.39 8.73
CA VAL A 72 -10.74 -2.62 7.48
C VAL A 72 -12.13 -2.11 7.04
N PRO A 73 -12.65 -1.03 7.62
CA PRO A 73 -14.01 -0.55 7.35
C PRO A 73 -14.26 -0.26 5.86
N PHE A 74 -13.24 0.22 5.15
CA PHE A 74 -13.34 0.45 3.71
C PHE A 74 -13.41 -0.83 2.86
N GLY A 75 -13.09 -1.99 3.45
CA GLY A 75 -13.20 -3.30 2.83
C GLY A 75 -14.52 -4.02 3.11
N ASP A 76 -15.47 -3.38 3.78
CA ASP A 76 -16.82 -3.89 3.88
C ASP A 76 -17.42 -4.09 2.48
N LEU A 77 -17.95 -5.28 2.21
CA LEU A 77 -18.36 -5.65 0.85
C LEU A 77 -19.50 -4.79 0.33
N ASP A 78 -20.46 -4.44 1.18
CA ASP A 78 -21.57 -3.57 0.77
C ASP A 78 -21.08 -2.15 0.48
N PHE A 79 -20.12 -1.66 1.28
CA PHE A 79 -19.48 -0.38 1.03
C PHE A 79 -18.65 -0.38 -0.26
N VAL A 80 -17.86 -1.41 -0.49
CA VAL A 80 -17.09 -1.58 -1.73
C VAL A 80 -18.03 -1.60 -2.94
N HIS A 81 -19.08 -2.42 -2.89
CA HIS A 81 -20.08 -2.47 -3.96
C HIS A 81 -20.74 -1.12 -4.22
N TYR A 82 -21.11 -0.41 -3.15
CA TYR A 82 -21.69 0.91 -3.28
C TYR A 82 -20.75 1.88 -3.98
N VAL A 83 -19.51 1.99 -3.52
CA VAL A 83 -18.53 2.95 -4.08
C VAL A 83 -18.14 2.58 -5.50
N MET A 84 -17.99 1.29 -5.82
CA MET A 84 -17.63 0.84 -7.16
C MET A 84 -18.74 1.04 -8.19
N ASN A 85 -20.00 1.11 -7.76
CA ASN A 85 -21.14 1.43 -8.62
C ASN A 85 -21.41 2.93 -8.78
N LEU A 86 -20.69 3.80 -8.09
CA LEU A 86 -20.79 5.25 -8.32
C LEU A 86 -20.19 5.62 -9.67
N ASP A 87 -20.75 6.65 -10.29
CA ASP A 87 -20.20 7.22 -11.51
C ASP A 87 -18.71 7.57 -11.31
N PRO A 88 -17.79 6.98 -12.09
CA PRO A 88 -16.36 7.25 -11.94
C PRO A 88 -16.01 8.72 -12.12
N GLU A 89 -16.80 9.48 -12.84
CA GLU A 89 -16.63 10.94 -13.02
C GLU A 89 -16.63 11.72 -11.69
N ILE A 90 -17.32 11.25 -10.67
CA ILE A 90 -17.32 11.90 -9.35
C ILE A 90 -16.16 11.44 -8.45
N LYS A 91 -15.49 10.35 -8.81
CA LYS A 91 -14.36 9.79 -8.06
C LYS A 91 -13.01 10.33 -8.52
N ILE A 92 -12.90 10.66 -9.81
CA ILE A 92 -11.66 11.17 -10.40
C ILE A 92 -11.22 12.50 -9.74
N ASN A 93 -9.92 12.67 -9.56
CA ASN A 93 -9.35 13.84 -8.90
C ASN A 93 -9.40 15.10 -9.79
N LYS A 94 -10.56 15.77 -9.82
CA LYS A 94 -10.78 17.03 -10.58
C LYS A 94 -10.40 18.28 -9.78
N TYR A 95 -10.23 18.16 -8.47
CA TYR A 95 -10.15 19.30 -7.56
C TYR A 95 -8.75 19.49 -6.96
N GLY A 96 -7.77 18.74 -7.43
CA GLY A 96 -6.42 18.78 -6.89
C GLY A 96 -6.31 18.30 -5.43
N LYS A 97 -7.30 17.55 -4.96
CA LYS A 97 -7.35 16.99 -3.60
C LYS A 97 -7.59 15.50 -3.68
N GLY A 98 -6.60 14.72 -3.31
CA GLY A 98 -6.74 13.26 -3.25
C GLY A 98 -7.90 12.83 -2.36
N LYS A 99 -8.68 11.86 -2.82
CA LYS A 99 -9.89 11.34 -2.16
C LYS A 99 -10.97 12.41 -1.94
N TYR A 100 -11.13 13.34 -2.88
CA TYR A 100 -12.07 14.46 -2.73
C TYR A 100 -13.47 14.00 -2.35
N LEU A 101 -14.03 13.01 -3.05
CA LEU A 101 -15.37 12.50 -2.79
C LEU A 101 -15.56 12.07 -1.34
N LEU A 102 -14.60 11.28 -0.81
CA LEU A 102 -14.65 10.82 0.59
C LEU A 102 -14.60 11.99 1.57
N ARG A 103 -13.74 12.98 1.31
CA ARG A 103 -13.61 14.16 2.17
C ARG A 103 -14.86 15.03 2.14
N HIS A 104 -15.37 15.28 0.94
CA HIS A 104 -16.58 16.07 0.71
C HIS A 104 -17.82 15.46 1.40
N ALA A 105 -17.88 14.13 1.50
CA ALA A 105 -18.96 13.45 2.22
C ALA A 105 -19.01 13.79 3.72
N PHE A 106 -17.92 14.27 4.31
CA PHE A 106 -17.84 14.69 5.72
C PHE A 106 -17.80 16.21 5.90
N GLU A 107 -17.81 16.96 4.80
CA GLU A 107 -17.80 18.41 4.86
C GLU A 107 -19.07 18.94 5.54
N GLY A 108 -18.93 19.88 6.46
CA GLY A 108 -20.05 20.48 7.17
C GLY A 108 -20.70 19.59 8.24
N MET A 109 -20.19 18.39 8.50
CA MET A 109 -20.70 17.51 9.54
C MET A 109 -20.11 17.77 10.94
N ASP A 110 -19.14 18.65 11.07
CA ASP A 110 -18.40 18.96 12.31
C ASP A 110 -17.79 17.74 13.03
N ILE A 111 -17.56 16.65 12.29
CA ILE A 111 -16.95 15.41 12.83
C ILE A 111 -15.43 15.53 12.86
N LEU A 112 -14.83 16.20 11.88
CA LEU A 112 -13.40 16.41 11.77
C LEU A 112 -13.10 17.89 11.59
N PRO A 113 -12.07 18.42 12.26
CA PRO A 113 -11.59 19.77 11.96
C PRO A 113 -11.13 19.90 10.49
N ASP A 114 -11.36 21.04 9.87
CA ASP A 114 -10.97 21.30 8.47
C ASP A 114 -9.47 21.08 8.23
N SER A 115 -8.63 21.40 9.20
CA SER A 115 -7.18 21.15 9.14
C SER A 115 -6.82 19.66 9.00
N ILE A 116 -7.69 18.76 9.40
CA ILE A 116 -7.55 17.30 9.22
C ILE A 116 -8.28 16.86 7.96
N LEU A 117 -9.52 17.28 7.78
CA LEU A 117 -10.36 16.91 6.64
C LEU A 117 -9.69 17.27 5.30
N TRP A 118 -9.11 18.46 5.21
CA TRP A 118 -8.54 19.01 3.98
C TRP A 118 -7.01 19.01 3.92
N ARG A 119 -6.32 18.35 4.87
CA ARG A 119 -4.87 18.23 4.82
C ARG A 119 -4.41 17.52 3.55
N GLU A 120 -3.18 17.81 3.11
CA GLU A 120 -2.59 17.06 1.99
C GLU A 120 -2.53 15.57 2.30
N LYS A 121 -2.92 14.74 1.30
CA LYS A 121 -2.84 13.28 1.42
C LYS A 121 -1.37 12.87 1.34
N ALA A 122 -0.93 12.16 2.35
CA ALA A 122 0.37 11.50 2.34
C ALA A 122 0.19 10.04 2.78
N ALA A 123 0.96 9.13 2.18
CA ALA A 123 1.09 7.78 2.73
C ALA A 123 1.79 7.85 4.09
N PHE A 124 1.63 6.83 4.92
CA PHE A 124 2.28 6.81 6.23
C PHE A 124 3.80 6.96 6.11
N SER A 125 4.42 6.27 5.14
CA SER A 125 5.84 6.39 4.84
C SER A 125 6.25 7.82 4.47
N ASP A 126 5.44 8.52 3.69
CA ASP A 126 5.70 9.90 3.27
C ASP A 126 5.55 10.87 4.45
N ALA A 127 4.56 10.63 5.32
CA ALA A 127 4.28 11.47 6.48
C ALA A 127 5.35 11.37 7.58
N VAL A 128 6.04 10.21 7.68
CA VAL A 128 7.16 10.01 8.62
C VAL A 128 8.54 10.23 7.99
N GLY A 129 8.57 10.68 6.73
CA GLY A 129 9.79 11.11 6.02
C GLY A 129 10.59 9.97 5.40
N HIS A 130 10.14 9.37 4.35
CA HIS A 130 10.80 8.42 3.39
C HIS A 130 12.01 7.59 3.89
N SER A 131 12.40 7.76 5.13
CA SER A 131 13.65 7.27 5.70
C SER A 131 13.88 5.76 5.55
N MET A 132 12.81 4.96 5.54
CA MET A 132 12.94 3.52 5.38
C MET A 132 13.29 3.12 3.94
N VAL A 133 12.68 3.77 2.96
CA VAL A 133 12.93 3.48 1.53
C VAL A 133 14.36 3.86 1.17
N ASP A 134 14.77 5.08 1.53
CA ASP A 134 16.12 5.57 1.26
C ASP A 134 17.17 4.72 1.98
N TYR A 135 16.93 4.41 3.26
CA TYR A 135 17.81 3.55 4.04
C TYR A 135 17.99 2.15 3.42
N LEU A 136 16.92 1.52 2.94
CA LEU A 136 17.01 0.18 2.34
C LEU A 136 17.76 0.22 1.01
N LYS A 137 17.57 1.27 0.21
CA LYS A 137 18.35 1.47 -1.02
C LYS A 137 19.83 1.66 -0.71
N GLU A 138 20.16 2.58 0.19
CA GLU A 138 21.54 2.82 0.63
C GLU A 138 22.17 1.55 1.20
N TYR A 139 21.45 0.83 2.04
CA TYR A 139 21.93 -0.44 2.57
C TYR A 139 22.21 -1.47 1.47
N ALA A 140 21.33 -1.61 0.49
CA ALA A 140 21.54 -2.51 -0.63
C ALA A 140 22.76 -2.10 -1.47
N GLU A 141 22.99 -0.80 -1.69
CA GLU A 141 24.19 -0.28 -2.36
C GLU A 141 25.49 -0.61 -1.61
N THR A 142 25.46 -0.57 -0.27
CA THR A 142 26.63 -0.95 0.53
C THR A 142 26.88 -2.47 0.57
N LYS A 143 25.82 -3.26 0.39
CA LYS A 143 25.88 -4.73 0.50
C LYS A 143 26.30 -5.41 -0.80
N TYR A 144 25.90 -4.88 -1.95
CA TYR A 144 26.13 -5.49 -3.26
C TYR A 144 26.88 -4.56 -4.20
N THR A 145 27.83 -5.13 -4.95
CA THR A 145 28.43 -4.50 -6.12
C THR A 145 27.57 -4.75 -7.36
N ASP A 146 27.83 -4.03 -8.46
CA ASP A 146 27.14 -4.29 -9.72
C ASP A 146 27.43 -5.71 -10.26
N SER A 147 28.66 -6.19 -10.05
CA SER A 147 29.05 -7.58 -10.37
C SER A 147 28.26 -8.60 -9.53
N ASP A 148 27.97 -8.30 -8.27
CA ASP A 148 27.14 -9.16 -7.43
C ASP A 148 25.69 -9.19 -7.94
N LEU A 149 25.14 -8.03 -8.30
CA LEU A 149 23.81 -7.97 -8.89
C LEU A 149 23.72 -8.86 -10.13
N GLU A 150 24.65 -8.73 -11.05
CA GLU A 150 24.67 -9.52 -12.28
C GLU A 150 24.77 -11.03 -12.02
N LYS A 151 25.72 -11.44 -11.18
CA LYS A 151 25.96 -12.85 -10.86
C LYS A 151 24.86 -13.49 -10.05
N LEU A 152 24.38 -12.79 -9.00
CA LEU A 152 23.41 -13.36 -8.06
C LEU A 152 22.00 -13.35 -8.66
N SER A 153 21.63 -12.32 -9.41
CA SER A 153 20.32 -12.27 -10.08
C SER A 153 20.18 -13.34 -11.16
N ALA A 154 21.28 -13.76 -11.78
CA ALA A 154 21.28 -14.82 -12.80
C ALA A 154 20.81 -16.18 -12.26
N LYS A 155 20.82 -16.39 -10.93
CA LYS A 155 20.32 -17.62 -10.29
C LYS A 155 18.79 -17.72 -10.33
N TYR A 156 18.11 -16.60 -10.55
CA TYR A 156 16.64 -16.50 -10.47
C TYR A 156 16.05 -16.36 -11.86
N THR A 157 15.16 -17.28 -12.22
CA THR A 157 14.44 -17.25 -13.50
C THR A 157 13.09 -16.54 -13.37
N HIS A 158 12.39 -16.76 -12.25
CA HIS A 158 11.12 -16.13 -11.93
C HIS A 158 11.33 -14.88 -11.05
N ALA A 159 10.65 -13.79 -11.34
CA ALA A 159 10.78 -12.51 -10.66
C ALA A 159 12.26 -12.12 -10.46
N LYS A 160 13.02 -12.11 -11.56
CA LYS A 160 14.46 -11.87 -11.55
C LYS A 160 14.78 -10.48 -11.01
N PRO A 161 15.63 -10.36 -9.98
CA PRO A 161 16.06 -9.06 -9.47
C PRO A 161 16.75 -8.20 -10.53
N PHE A 162 16.42 -6.92 -10.57
CA PHE A 162 16.96 -5.95 -11.55
C PHE A 162 17.62 -4.72 -10.89
N THR A 163 17.50 -4.59 -9.57
CA THR A 163 18.21 -3.62 -8.75
C THR A 163 18.85 -4.32 -7.54
N LYS A 164 19.83 -3.68 -6.91
CA LYS A 164 20.44 -4.20 -5.67
C LYS A 164 19.41 -4.33 -4.54
N GLU A 165 18.46 -3.40 -4.48
CA GLU A 165 17.34 -3.45 -3.53
C GLU A 165 16.43 -4.67 -3.81
N SER A 166 16.04 -4.91 -5.06
CA SER A 166 15.25 -6.09 -5.41
C SER A 166 16.01 -7.40 -5.17
N LEU A 167 17.34 -7.40 -5.33
CA LEU A 167 18.18 -8.53 -4.98
C LEU A 167 18.19 -8.76 -3.46
N LEU A 168 18.26 -7.71 -2.65
CA LEU A 168 18.18 -7.79 -1.20
C LEU A 168 16.87 -8.46 -0.77
N TYR A 169 15.75 -8.02 -1.31
CA TYR A 169 14.43 -8.60 -1.00
C TYR A 169 14.35 -10.06 -1.45
N ARG A 170 14.87 -10.38 -2.63
CA ARG A 170 14.86 -11.75 -3.12
C ARG A 170 15.69 -12.69 -2.26
N GLU A 171 16.88 -12.30 -1.81
CA GLU A 171 17.69 -13.12 -0.91
C GLU A 171 17.04 -13.31 0.46
N ILE A 172 16.38 -12.26 1.01
CA ILE A 172 15.61 -12.39 2.24
C ILE A 172 14.45 -13.36 2.05
N PHE A 173 13.73 -13.26 0.92
CA PHE A 173 12.64 -14.17 0.61
C PHE A 173 13.13 -15.62 0.56
N GLU A 174 14.19 -15.91 -0.19
CA GLU A 174 14.74 -17.26 -0.30
C GLU A 174 15.27 -17.83 1.03
N LYS A 175 15.70 -16.96 1.93
CA LYS A 175 16.13 -17.39 3.29
C LYS A 175 14.95 -17.95 4.10
N TYR A 176 13.76 -17.38 3.97
CA TYR A 176 12.58 -17.78 4.75
C TYR A 176 11.64 -18.71 3.99
N TYR A 177 11.63 -18.65 2.67
CA TYR A 177 10.76 -19.42 1.77
C TYR A 177 11.57 -20.03 0.62
N PRO A 178 12.53 -20.91 0.90
CA PRO A 178 13.44 -21.45 -0.11
C PRO A 178 12.66 -22.20 -1.21
N GLY A 179 12.93 -21.85 -2.46
CA GLY A 179 12.33 -22.49 -3.63
C GLY A 179 10.82 -22.20 -3.83
N GLN A 180 10.26 -21.21 -3.14
CA GLN A 180 8.82 -20.93 -3.22
C GLN A 180 8.51 -19.63 -3.97
N ALA A 181 9.46 -19.07 -4.70
CA ALA A 181 9.27 -17.79 -5.37
C ALA A 181 8.17 -17.80 -6.43
N GLU A 182 7.86 -18.94 -7.04
CA GLU A 182 6.77 -19.07 -8.00
C GLU A 182 5.36 -18.88 -7.40
N MET A 183 5.26 -18.90 -6.06
CA MET A 183 4.02 -18.48 -5.37
C MET A 183 3.75 -16.98 -5.48
N ILE A 184 4.77 -16.18 -5.79
CA ILE A 184 4.63 -14.76 -6.05
C ILE A 184 4.40 -14.60 -7.56
N ILE A 185 3.30 -13.96 -7.93
CA ILE A 185 2.88 -13.87 -9.33
C ILE A 185 3.91 -13.08 -10.14
N ASP A 186 4.26 -11.88 -9.69
CA ASP A 186 5.28 -11.02 -10.32
C ASP A 186 5.59 -9.82 -9.42
N PHE A 187 6.49 -8.93 -9.88
CA PHE A 187 6.65 -7.61 -9.28
C PHE A 187 5.39 -6.77 -9.51
N TRP A 188 4.93 -6.12 -8.47
CA TRP A 188 3.91 -5.09 -8.63
C TRP A 188 4.54 -3.86 -9.29
N MET A 189 4.03 -3.49 -10.45
CA MET A 189 4.41 -2.29 -11.16
C MET A 189 3.16 -1.46 -11.44
N PRO A 190 3.16 -0.17 -11.11
CA PRO A 190 2.09 0.72 -11.56
C PRO A 190 2.12 0.84 -13.08
N ASN A 191 0.96 0.83 -13.70
CA ASN A 191 0.82 1.04 -15.16
C ASN A 191 1.05 2.50 -15.52
#